data_58602afe728e228ae02187fb0705ad73
#
_entry.id   58602afe728e228ae02187fb0705ad73
#
_cell.length_a   1.000
_cell.length_b   1.000
_cell.length_c   1.000
_cell.angle_alpha   90.00
_cell.angle_beta   90.00
_cell.angle_gamma   90.00
#
_symmetry.space_group_name_H-M   'P 1'
#
loop_
_entity.id
_entity.type
_entity.pdbx_description
1 polymer ?
#
loop_
_entity_poly.entity_id
_entity_poly.type
_entity_poly.pdbx_seq_one_letter_code
_entity_poly.pdbx_strand_id
1 'polypeptide(L)'
;MPSTICCCTFSKHLSHRRQACQRTVLTPRSSRTAFCVVLETWQDVTSDEGDDVLESNPQPPSTSAQRLETSAPTATKTGFDFTAHMRSMIEDAVSRLPELHHIDLTRVAITFSQARKRVTHGLFATLTPMRFENGARTGLRNGRRWRVQEILGPDKQEMLYILSFYLPRFMDVDFQEKLVTIFHELWHISPEFNGDLRRHPGRCYAHTHSQQEYDARMAVLASKWLRCNPPECRYQFLKYRFQELQSRYGRIYGLHVTHPKLIPVD
;
A
#
# COMPACT_ATOMS: atom_id res chain seq x y z
N MET A 1 32.69 -15.40 -45.54
CA MET A 1 32.49 -14.89 -46.90
C MET A 1 31.09 -15.19 -47.34
N PRO A 2 30.40 -14.38 -48.11
CA PRO A 2 30.14 -12.93 -47.94
C PRO A 2 28.61 -12.71 -47.77
N SER A 3 28.18 -11.69 -47.02
CA SER A 3 27.67 -10.39 -47.50
C SER A 3 26.62 -10.45 -48.62
N THR A 4 25.41 -10.01 -48.34
CA THR A 4 24.62 -9.28 -49.33
C THR A 4 23.72 -8.25 -48.60
N ILE A 5 24.10 -7.01 -48.82
CA ILE A 5 23.39 -5.76 -48.58
C ILE A 5 22.35 -5.64 -49.69
N CYS A 6 21.12 -5.27 -49.35
CA CYS A 6 20.18 -4.77 -50.35
C CYS A 6 19.63 -3.42 -49.92
N CYS A 7 20.10 -2.43 -50.61
CA CYS A 7 19.70 -1.04 -50.64
C CYS A 7 18.53 -0.91 -51.60
N CYS A 8 17.45 -0.24 -51.24
CA CYS A 8 16.49 0.28 -52.22
C CYS A 8 16.10 1.71 -51.90
N THR A 9 16.41 2.52 -52.86
CA THR A 9 16.29 3.97 -53.00
C THR A 9 14.88 4.44 -53.29
N PHE A 10 14.54 5.56 -52.71
CA PHE A 10 13.79 6.74 -53.19
C PHE A 10 12.83 6.62 -54.40
N SER A 11 11.60 7.11 -54.21
CA SER A 11 10.96 7.98 -55.16
C SER A 11 9.92 8.90 -54.50
N LYS A 12 10.06 10.20 -54.78
CA LYS A 12 9.17 11.29 -54.39
C LYS A 12 7.99 11.35 -55.37
N HIS A 13 6.77 11.62 -54.87
CA HIS A 13 5.84 12.53 -55.56
C HIS A 13 4.89 13.23 -54.56
N LEU A 14 4.82 14.52 -54.68
CA LEU A 14 3.95 15.48 -53.96
C LEU A 14 2.50 15.30 -54.37
N SER A 15 1.58 15.46 -53.42
CA SER A 15 0.41 16.31 -53.60
C SER A 15 -0.19 16.71 -52.27
N HIS A 16 -0.49 17.98 -52.13
CA HIS A 16 -1.11 18.69 -51.01
C HIS A 16 -2.52 18.19 -50.71
N ARG A 17 -2.78 17.84 -49.44
CA ARG A 17 -4.05 18.21 -48.76
C ARG A 17 -3.77 18.34 -47.26
N ARG A 18 -3.87 19.57 -46.76
CA ARG A 18 -3.92 19.91 -45.35
C ARG A 18 -5.19 19.34 -44.77
N GLN A 19 -5.11 18.30 -43.99
CA GLN A 19 -6.12 17.98 -43.00
C GLN A 19 -5.53 18.29 -41.64
N ALA A 20 -6.15 19.26 -40.97
CA ALA A 20 -5.88 19.67 -39.62
C ALA A 20 -6.13 18.45 -38.69
N CYS A 21 -5.09 17.84 -38.22
CA CYS A 21 -5.16 16.87 -37.12
C CYS A 21 -5.42 17.70 -35.85
N GLN A 22 -6.68 17.78 -35.45
CA GLN A 22 -7.02 18.27 -34.12
C GLN A 22 -6.42 17.29 -33.10
N ARG A 23 -5.30 17.67 -32.52
CA ARG A 23 -4.81 17.07 -31.28
C ARG A 23 -5.82 17.37 -30.21
N THR A 24 -6.69 16.41 -29.94
CA THR A 24 -7.43 16.38 -28.68
C THR A 24 -6.40 16.15 -27.58
N VAL A 25 -5.94 17.21 -26.96
CA VAL A 25 -5.20 17.16 -25.71
C VAL A 25 -6.21 16.69 -24.66
N LEU A 26 -6.19 15.40 -24.37
CA LEU A 26 -6.82 14.87 -23.18
C LEU A 26 -6.05 15.45 -21.99
N THR A 27 -6.54 16.54 -21.45
CA THR A 27 -6.15 17.00 -20.12
C THR A 27 -6.51 15.87 -19.14
N PRO A 28 -5.58 15.35 -18.36
CA PRO A 28 -5.94 14.42 -17.31
C PRO A 28 -6.85 15.16 -16.35
N ARG A 29 -8.09 14.69 -16.21
CA ARG A 29 -8.96 15.11 -15.11
C ARG A 29 -8.16 14.83 -13.84
N SER A 30 -7.90 15.88 -13.09
CA SER A 30 -7.33 15.84 -11.75
C SER A 30 -8.20 14.92 -10.88
N SER A 31 -7.89 13.64 -10.86
CA SER A 31 -8.36 12.76 -9.80
C SER A 31 -7.58 13.19 -8.56
N ARG A 32 -8.26 13.83 -7.62
CA ARG A 32 -7.72 14.07 -6.27
C ARG A 32 -7.65 12.72 -5.59
N THR A 33 -6.61 11.97 -5.89
CA THR A 33 -6.27 10.74 -5.19
C THR A 33 -5.76 11.16 -3.82
N ALA A 34 -6.58 10.91 -2.80
CA ALA A 34 -6.19 11.17 -1.41
C ALA A 34 -5.24 10.04 -0.98
N PHE A 35 -3.97 10.17 -1.31
CA PHE A 35 -2.93 9.31 -0.76
C PHE A 35 -2.61 9.75 0.67
N CYS A 36 -2.55 8.77 1.56
CA CYS A 36 -2.34 9.00 2.97
C CYS A 36 -0.91 9.44 3.27
N VAL A 37 -0.77 10.50 3.99
CA VAL A 37 0.45 10.88 4.67
C VAL A 37 0.50 10.08 5.97
N VAL A 38 1.18 8.93 5.95
CA VAL A 38 1.29 8.03 7.11
C VAL A 38 1.94 8.72 8.34
N LEU A 39 2.67 9.81 8.11
CA LEU A 39 3.27 10.61 9.20
C LEU A 39 2.24 11.32 10.07
N GLU A 40 1.05 11.63 9.54
CA GLU A 40 0.00 12.32 10.30
C GLU A 40 -0.76 11.40 11.25
N THR A 41 -0.76 10.08 11.01
CA THR A 41 -1.49 9.15 11.88
C THR A 41 -0.99 9.09 13.31
N TRP A 42 0.25 9.49 13.56
CA TRP A 42 0.80 9.63 14.91
C TRP A 42 0.68 11.03 15.48
N GLN A 43 0.35 12.05 14.65
CA GLN A 43 0.21 13.43 15.07
C GLN A 43 -1.24 13.86 15.34
N ASP A 44 -2.24 13.28 14.67
CA ASP A 44 -3.60 13.82 14.63
C ASP A 44 -4.71 12.95 15.28
N VAL A 45 -4.39 12.01 16.16
CA VAL A 45 -5.40 11.24 16.89
C VAL A 45 -5.96 11.99 18.12
N THR A 46 -5.79 13.30 18.21
CA THR A 46 -6.24 14.06 19.40
C THR A 46 -7.35 15.06 19.13
N SER A 47 -8.09 14.98 18.05
CA SER A 47 -9.27 15.84 17.88
C SER A 47 -10.34 15.15 17.05
N ASP A 48 -11.23 14.45 17.66
CA ASP A 48 -12.68 14.48 17.53
C ASP A 48 -13.30 13.19 18.09
N GLU A 49 -13.50 13.12 19.39
CA GLU A 49 -14.60 12.36 20.00
C GLU A 49 -15.07 13.13 21.23
N GLY A 50 -16.23 13.78 21.05
CA GLY A 50 -16.98 14.36 22.13
C GLY A 50 -17.57 13.28 23.03
N ASP A 51 -17.47 13.52 24.29
CA ASP A 51 -18.23 13.11 25.45
C ASP A 51 -19.13 11.89 25.36
N ASP A 52 -18.74 10.82 26.07
CA ASP A 52 -19.64 10.21 27.05
C ASP A 52 -18.83 9.64 28.22
N VAL A 53 -19.01 10.29 29.35
CA VAL A 53 -18.42 9.96 30.64
C VAL A 53 -19.13 8.73 31.22
N LEU A 54 -18.40 7.64 31.39
CA LEU A 54 -18.69 6.66 32.45
C LEU A 54 -17.40 6.26 33.14
N GLU A 55 -17.33 6.72 34.35
CA GLU A 55 -16.33 6.45 35.38
C GLU A 55 -16.19 4.96 35.65
N SER A 56 -15.02 4.37 35.38
CA SER A 56 -14.64 3.07 35.91
C SER A 56 -13.13 3.00 36.14
N ASN A 57 -12.84 2.83 37.39
CA ASN A 57 -11.63 2.48 38.14
C ASN A 57 -10.40 2.05 37.30
N PRO A 58 -9.19 2.62 37.48
CA PRO A 58 -7.98 2.28 36.72
C PRO A 58 -7.41 0.95 37.21
N GLN A 59 -7.56 -0.09 36.38
CA GLN A 59 -6.72 -1.26 36.46
C GLN A 59 -5.35 -0.94 35.82
N PRO A 60 -4.24 -1.47 36.37
CA PRO A 60 -2.91 -1.23 35.81
C PRO A 60 -2.81 -1.80 34.40
N PRO A 61 -2.10 -1.14 33.47
CA PRO A 61 -2.00 -1.57 32.10
C PRO A 61 -1.24 -2.89 32.00
N SER A 62 -1.96 -3.97 31.72
CA SER A 62 -1.36 -5.23 31.33
C SER A 62 -0.62 -5.02 30.01
N THR A 63 0.68 -5.26 30.01
CA THR A 63 1.57 -5.22 28.85
C THR A 63 1.25 -6.41 27.95
N SER A 64 0.15 -6.35 27.21
CA SER A 64 -0.21 -7.42 26.28
C SER A 64 0.24 -7.08 24.87
N ALA A 65 1.20 -7.87 24.36
CA ALA A 65 1.46 -7.94 22.94
C ALA A 65 0.23 -8.51 22.23
N GLN A 66 -0.24 -7.86 21.17
CA GLN A 66 -1.28 -8.43 20.32
C GLN A 66 -0.68 -9.51 19.42
N ARG A 67 -1.23 -10.72 19.52
CA ARG A 67 -0.87 -11.83 18.63
C ARG A 67 -1.77 -11.79 17.39
N LEU A 68 -1.17 -11.92 16.20
CA LEU A 68 -1.93 -12.21 15.00
C LEU A 68 -2.40 -13.67 15.06
N GLU A 69 -3.69 -13.86 15.31
CA GLU A 69 -4.27 -15.20 15.26
C GLU A 69 -4.43 -15.62 13.81
N THR A 70 -3.60 -16.55 13.37
CA THR A 70 -3.91 -17.38 12.21
C THR A 70 -4.89 -18.43 12.71
N SER A 71 -6.16 -18.28 12.35
CA SER A 71 -7.13 -19.35 12.56
C SER A 71 -6.60 -20.63 11.92
N ALA A 72 -6.45 -21.69 12.73
CA ALA A 72 -6.17 -23.04 12.25
C ALA A 72 -7.15 -23.42 11.12
N PRO A 73 -6.76 -24.29 10.16
CA PRO A 73 -7.61 -24.69 9.04
C PRO A 73 -8.77 -25.59 9.54
N THR A 74 -9.81 -24.96 10.04
CA THR A 74 -11.06 -25.64 10.40
C THR A 74 -12.17 -25.11 9.52
N ALA A 75 -12.68 -25.96 8.66
CA ALA A 75 -13.70 -25.77 7.65
C ALA A 75 -13.23 -24.93 6.44
N THR A 76 -13.38 -25.46 5.25
CA THR A 76 -13.16 -24.77 3.97
C THR A 76 -13.97 -23.47 3.96
N LYS A 77 -13.32 -22.35 4.26
CA LYS A 77 -13.93 -21.02 4.15
C LYS A 77 -14.24 -20.80 2.67
N THR A 78 -15.47 -21.06 2.25
CA THR A 78 -15.92 -20.68 0.92
C THR A 78 -15.86 -19.18 0.79
N GLY A 79 -15.07 -18.66 -0.15
CA GLY A 79 -14.90 -17.22 -0.36
C GLY A 79 -13.51 -16.87 -0.86
N PHE A 80 -13.27 -15.56 -0.99
CA PHE A 80 -12.02 -15.00 -1.47
C PHE A 80 -11.21 -14.45 -0.30
N ASP A 81 -10.02 -15.04 -0.05
CA ASP A 81 -9.07 -14.50 0.93
C ASP A 81 -8.27 -13.36 0.29
N PHE A 82 -8.74 -12.13 0.54
CA PHE A 82 -8.12 -10.92 -0.01
C PHE A 82 -6.67 -10.77 0.43
N THR A 83 -6.39 -10.99 1.71
CA THR A 83 -5.04 -10.77 2.28
C THR A 83 -4.03 -11.79 1.80
N ALA A 84 -4.44 -13.06 1.64
CA ALA A 84 -3.59 -14.09 1.07
C ALA A 84 -3.26 -13.82 -0.41
N HIS A 85 -4.23 -13.40 -1.21
CA HIS A 85 -4.00 -13.05 -2.62
C HIS A 85 -3.12 -11.79 -2.74
N MET A 86 -3.36 -10.78 -1.91
CA MET A 86 -2.53 -9.58 -1.87
C MET A 86 -1.08 -9.91 -1.47
N ARG A 87 -0.90 -10.75 -0.45
CA ARG A 87 0.43 -11.25 -0.05
C ARG A 87 1.14 -11.92 -1.22
N SER A 88 0.45 -12.83 -1.89
CA SER A 88 1.00 -13.58 -3.03
C SER A 88 1.43 -12.67 -4.19
N MET A 89 0.66 -11.61 -4.48
CA MET A 89 1.01 -10.59 -5.47
C MET A 89 2.24 -9.79 -5.03
N ILE A 90 2.29 -9.34 -3.78
CA ILE A 90 3.40 -8.55 -3.26
C ILE A 90 4.68 -9.39 -3.18
N GLU A 91 4.60 -10.66 -2.81
CA GLU A 91 5.74 -11.60 -2.84
C GLU A 91 6.35 -11.72 -4.24
N ASP A 92 5.51 -11.85 -5.26
CA ASP A 92 5.98 -11.86 -6.65
C ASP A 92 6.65 -10.51 -7.02
N ALA A 93 6.05 -9.39 -6.64
CA ALA A 93 6.63 -8.06 -6.91
C ALA A 93 7.98 -7.86 -6.20
N VAL A 94 8.08 -8.22 -4.93
CA VAL A 94 9.32 -8.15 -4.14
C VAL A 94 10.40 -9.04 -4.76
N SER A 95 10.06 -10.26 -5.19
CA SER A 95 11.04 -11.20 -5.77
C SER A 95 11.59 -10.75 -7.12
N ARG A 96 10.83 -9.95 -7.90
CA ARG A 96 11.20 -9.53 -9.26
C ARG A 96 11.85 -8.17 -9.35
N LEU A 97 11.59 -7.29 -8.38
CA LEU A 97 12.04 -5.91 -8.40
C LEU A 97 13.17 -5.68 -7.40
N PRO A 98 14.41 -5.47 -7.87
CA PRO A 98 15.56 -5.21 -7.00
C PRO A 98 15.33 -4.07 -6.01
N GLU A 99 14.53 -3.08 -6.39
CA GLU A 99 14.17 -1.93 -5.56
C GLU A 99 13.39 -2.31 -4.30
N LEU A 100 12.79 -3.51 -4.26
CA LEU A 100 11.98 -4.02 -3.17
C LEU A 100 12.59 -5.23 -2.45
N HIS A 101 13.76 -5.73 -2.87
CA HIS A 101 14.38 -6.94 -2.30
C HIS A 101 14.70 -6.82 -0.80
N HIS A 102 14.76 -5.61 -0.26
CA HIS A 102 14.97 -5.37 1.17
C HIS A 102 13.75 -5.72 2.04
N ILE A 103 12.58 -5.96 1.43
CA ILE A 103 11.33 -6.20 2.15
C ILE A 103 11.21 -7.67 2.52
N ASP A 104 11.24 -7.95 3.82
CA ASP A 104 10.93 -9.27 4.37
C ASP A 104 9.44 -9.34 4.73
N LEU A 105 8.66 -10.01 3.89
CA LEU A 105 7.22 -10.13 4.08
C LEU A 105 6.81 -10.98 5.28
N THR A 106 7.72 -11.74 5.89
CA THR A 106 7.42 -12.46 7.14
C THR A 106 7.17 -11.49 8.31
N ARG A 107 7.66 -10.26 8.19
CA ARG A 107 7.54 -9.19 9.18
C ARG A 107 6.63 -8.03 8.72
N VAL A 108 5.84 -8.24 7.66
CA VAL A 108 4.82 -7.30 7.18
C VAL A 108 3.44 -7.94 7.34
N ALA A 109 2.60 -7.37 8.19
CA ALA A 109 1.21 -7.77 8.30
C ALA A 109 0.41 -7.13 7.16
N ILE A 110 -0.13 -7.95 6.25
CA ILE A 110 -1.03 -7.50 5.20
C ILE A 110 -2.45 -7.71 5.68
N THR A 111 -3.23 -6.62 5.75
CA THR A 111 -4.57 -6.61 6.33
C THR A 111 -5.53 -5.78 5.49
N PHE A 112 -6.80 -5.86 5.78
CA PHE A 112 -7.77 -4.91 5.26
C PHE A 112 -8.72 -4.40 6.35
N SER A 113 -9.26 -3.22 6.12
CA SER A 113 -10.27 -2.59 6.95
C SER A 113 -11.47 -2.20 6.11
N GLN A 114 -12.65 -2.20 6.71
CA GLN A 114 -13.86 -1.73 6.03
C GLN A 114 -13.89 -0.20 6.05
N ALA A 115 -13.96 0.41 4.87
CA ALA A 115 -14.18 1.85 4.76
C ALA A 115 -15.60 2.20 5.25
N ARG A 116 -15.70 3.04 6.29
CA ARG A 116 -16.99 3.38 6.90
C ARG A 116 -17.92 4.17 5.99
N LYS A 117 -17.36 5.00 5.08
CA LYS A 117 -18.12 5.85 4.15
C LYS A 117 -17.90 5.40 2.71
N ARG A 118 -18.97 5.26 1.95
CA ARG A 118 -18.92 5.04 0.50
C ARG A 118 -18.73 6.39 -0.22
N VAL A 119 -17.51 6.90 -0.19
CA VAL A 119 -17.10 8.12 -0.88
C VAL A 119 -15.97 7.78 -1.85
N THR A 120 -15.87 8.54 -2.94
CA THR A 120 -14.83 8.36 -3.97
C THR A 120 -13.47 8.93 -3.55
N HIS A 121 -13.42 9.61 -2.42
CA HIS A 121 -12.19 10.19 -1.84
C HIS A 121 -11.90 9.56 -0.48
N GLY A 122 -10.64 9.65 -0.05
CA GLY A 122 -10.14 9.10 1.20
C GLY A 122 -9.11 8.01 0.98
N LEU A 123 -8.69 7.36 2.05
CA LEU A 123 -7.61 6.39 2.03
C LEU A 123 -7.96 5.13 1.24
N PHE A 124 -7.06 4.71 0.35
CA PHE A 124 -7.14 3.43 -0.36
C PHE A 124 -6.31 2.36 0.34
N ALA A 125 -5.12 2.72 0.79
CA ALA A 125 -4.24 1.89 1.59
C ALA A 125 -3.43 2.77 2.56
N THR A 126 -2.76 2.15 3.51
CA THR A 126 -1.80 2.81 4.42
C THR A 126 -0.71 1.83 4.83
N LEU A 127 0.51 2.33 4.98
CA LEU A 127 1.59 1.63 5.66
C LEU A 127 1.78 2.22 7.05
N THR A 128 1.63 1.40 8.09
CA THR A 128 1.90 1.79 9.48
C THR A 128 3.27 1.25 9.88
N PRO A 129 4.25 2.12 10.20
CA PRO A 129 5.54 1.72 10.74
C PRO A 129 5.38 1.30 12.21
N MET A 130 6.10 0.28 12.65
CA MET A 130 6.05 -0.21 14.02
C MET A 130 7.24 0.25 14.87
N ARG A 131 8.05 1.17 14.33
CA ARG A 131 9.21 1.77 14.99
C ARG A 131 9.19 3.29 14.78
N PHE A 132 9.92 3.97 15.65
CA PHE A 132 10.21 5.38 15.52
C PHE A 132 11.40 5.60 14.59
N GLU A 133 11.83 6.85 14.49
CA GLU A 133 12.93 7.28 13.64
C GLU A 133 14.17 6.40 13.81
N ASN A 134 14.79 6.01 12.67
CA ASN A 134 15.95 5.12 12.59
C ASN A 134 15.72 3.73 13.22
N GLY A 135 14.47 3.26 13.24
CA GLY A 135 14.12 1.96 13.80
C GLY A 135 14.10 1.90 15.33
N ALA A 136 14.12 3.05 16.01
CA ALA A 136 14.10 3.11 17.46
C ALA A 136 12.80 2.51 18.05
N ARG A 137 12.93 1.72 19.12
CA ARG A 137 11.76 1.13 19.82
C ARG A 137 10.93 2.16 20.57
N THR A 138 11.53 3.28 20.95
CA THR A 138 10.88 4.37 21.66
C THR A 138 11.15 5.69 20.97
N GLY A 139 10.20 6.62 21.06
CA GLY A 139 10.34 7.99 20.57
C GLY A 139 9.82 9.01 21.57
N LEU A 140 10.24 10.26 21.43
CA LEU A 140 9.73 11.37 22.22
C LEU A 140 8.58 12.05 21.48
N ARG A 141 7.45 12.26 22.20
CA ARG A 141 6.31 13.02 21.70
C ARG A 141 5.78 13.88 22.85
N ASN A 142 5.69 15.19 22.62
CA ASN A 142 5.25 16.15 23.65
C ASN A 142 6.02 16.00 24.97
N GLY A 143 7.34 15.81 24.90
CA GLY A 143 8.20 15.66 26.07
C GLY A 143 8.11 14.32 26.80
N ARG A 144 7.23 13.43 26.39
CA ARG A 144 7.05 12.09 26.97
C ARG A 144 7.59 11.01 26.03
N ARG A 145 8.13 9.93 26.61
CA ARG A 145 8.62 8.77 25.86
C ARG A 145 7.49 7.80 25.59
N TRP A 146 7.43 7.29 24.34
CA TRP A 146 6.41 6.37 23.86
C TRP A 146 7.03 5.19 23.15
N ARG A 147 6.34 4.05 23.15
CA ARG A 147 6.60 2.90 22.27
C ARG A 147 5.34 2.53 21.50
N VAL A 148 5.51 1.91 20.34
CA VAL A 148 4.39 1.34 19.60
C VAL A 148 4.03 0.00 20.24
N GLN A 149 2.73 -0.32 20.34
CA GLN A 149 2.26 -1.63 20.77
C GLN A 149 2.81 -2.71 19.83
N GLU A 150 3.45 -3.73 20.39
CA GLU A 150 3.97 -4.85 19.61
C GLU A 150 2.86 -5.72 19.06
N ILE A 151 2.99 -6.12 17.79
CA ILE A 151 2.12 -7.09 17.13
C ILE A 151 2.99 -8.26 16.71
N LEU A 152 2.60 -9.46 17.15
CA LEU A 152 3.33 -10.69 16.87
C LEU A 152 2.65 -11.48 15.76
N GLY A 153 3.41 -11.92 14.80
CA GLY A 153 2.99 -12.86 13.76
C GLY A 153 2.79 -14.29 14.29
N PRO A 154 2.41 -15.23 13.41
CA PRO A 154 2.18 -16.63 13.76
C PRO A 154 3.39 -17.27 14.44
N ASP A 155 4.58 -16.97 13.94
CA ASP A 155 5.86 -17.51 14.43
C ASP A 155 6.42 -16.74 15.62
N LYS A 156 5.57 -15.93 16.30
CA LYS A 156 5.96 -15.04 17.40
C LYS A 156 6.99 -13.99 16.98
N GLN A 157 7.21 -13.80 15.68
CA GLN A 157 8.02 -12.70 15.19
C GLN A 157 7.27 -11.37 15.28
N GLU A 158 7.98 -10.35 15.70
CA GLU A 158 7.45 -9.00 15.74
C GLU A 158 7.22 -8.45 14.34
N MET A 159 6.02 -7.95 14.06
CA MET A 159 5.73 -7.24 12.83
C MET A 159 6.42 -5.87 12.86
N LEU A 160 7.09 -5.53 11.78
CA LEU A 160 7.74 -4.23 11.59
C LEU A 160 6.85 -3.24 10.83
N TYR A 161 5.90 -3.76 10.05
CA TYR A 161 4.98 -2.94 9.28
C TYR A 161 3.59 -3.58 9.23
N ILE A 162 2.57 -2.72 9.13
CA ILE A 162 1.21 -3.13 8.81
C ILE A 162 0.79 -2.42 7.54
N LEU A 163 0.50 -3.19 6.50
CA LEU A 163 -0.03 -2.70 5.23
C LEU A 163 -1.53 -2.96 5.20
N SER A 164 -2.33 -1.91 5.29
CA SER A 164 -3.78 -1.96 5.39
C SER A 164 -4.44 -1.44 4.13
N PHE A 165 -5.41 -2.19 3.59
CA PHE A 165 -6.22 -1.79 2.44
C PHE A 165 -7.65 -1.47 2.87
N TYR A 166 -8.24 -0.39 2.37
CA TYR A 166 -9.60 0.03 2.76
C TYR A 166 -10.63 -0.42 1.73
N LEU A 167 -11.35 -1.51 2.04
CA LEU A 167 -12.39 -2.06 1.17
C LEU A 167 -13.78 -1.45 1.48
N PRO A 168 -14.63 -1.25 0.50
CA PRO A 168 -14.48 -1.58 -0.93
C PRO A 168 -13.65 -0.57 -1.72
N ARG A 169 -13.34 0.59 -1.17
CA ARG A 169 -12.79 1.76 -1.85
C ARG A 169 -11.54 1.43 -2.69
N PHE A 170 -10.58 0.69 -2.14
CA PHE A 170 -9.39 0.25 -2.86
C PHE A 170 -9.74 -0.60 -4.09
N MET A 171 -10.74 -1.49 -3.98
CA MET A 171 -11.11 -2.35 -5.10
C MET A 171 -11.94 -1.64 -6.18
N ASP A 172 -12.50 -0.47 -5.89
CA ASP A 172 -13.39 0.25 -6.80
C ASP A 172 -12.67 1.26 -7.71
N VAL A 173 -11.37 1.49 -7.51
CA VAL A 173 -10.54 2.24 -8.45
C VAL A 173 -10.11 1.36 -9.63
N ASP A 174 -9.51 1.95 -10.67
CA ASP A 174 -9.05 1.19 -11.82
C ASP A 174 -7.81 0.33 -11.51
N PHE A 175 -7.48 -0.60 -12.40
CA PHE A 175 -6.39 -1.54 -12.20
C PHE A 175 -5.04 -0.84 -12.04
N GLN A 176 -4.78 0.19 -12.84
CA GLN A 176 -3.51 0.91 -12.79
C GLN A 176 -3.38 1.68 -11.48
N GLU A 177 -4.46 2.31 -11.02
CA GLU A 177 -4.48 3.04 -9.75
C GLU A 177 -4.27 2.11 -8.55
N LYS A 178 -4.84 0.90 -8.58
CA LYS A 178 -4.56 -0.13 -7.57
C LYS A 178 -3.08 -0.49 -7.50
N LEU A 179 -2.46 -0.71 -8.66
CA LEU A 179 -1.03 -1.01 -8.71
C LEU A 179 -0.19 0.16 -8.18
N VAL A 180 -0.46 1.38 -8.63
CA VAL A 180 0.23 2.58 -8.13
C VAL A 180 0.10 2.68 -6.61
N THR A 181 -1.10 2.48 -6.06
CA THR A 181 -1.33 2.47 -4.61
C THR A 181 -0.50 1.42 -3.89
N ILE A 182 -0.48 0.17 -4.39
CA ILE A 182 0.32 -0.89 -3.77
C ILE A 182 1.81 -0.53 -3.75
N PHE A 183 2.35 -0.12 -4.89
CA PHE A 183 3.77 0.23 -4.98
C PHE A 183 4.11 1.49 -4.17
N HIS A 184 3.18 2.43 -4.04
CA HIS A 184 3.29 3.61 -3.20
C HIS A 184 3.50 3.20 -1.72
N GLU A 185 2.65 2.35 -1.20
CA GLU A 185 2.76 1.90 0.18
C GLU A 185 4.03 1.06 0.42
N LEU A 186 4.39 0.19 -0.53
CA LEU A 186 5.63 -0.59 -0.44
C LEU A 186 6.87 0.30 -0.48
N TRP A 187 6.82 1.41 -1.23
CA TRP A 187 7.94 2.36 -1.32
C TRP A 187 8.18 3.13 -0.03
N HIS A 188 7.17 3.26 0.83
CA HIS A 188 7.32 3.85 2.15
C HIS A 188 8.15 3.01 3.12
N ILE A 189 8.35 1.73 2.86
CA ILE A 189 9.20 0.86 3.69
C ILE A 189 10.65 1.36 3.63
N SER A 190 11.28 1.52 4.80
CA SER A 190 12.70 1.91 4.89
C SER A 190 13.60 0.94 4.13
N PRO A 191 14.61 1.43 3.37
CA PRO A 191 15.60 0.55 2.74
C PRO A 191 16.35 -0.35 3.72
N GLU A 192 16.52 0.10 4.98
CA GLU A 192 17.13 -0.69 6.05
C GLU A 192 16.18 -1.74 6.63
N PHE A 193 14.91 -1.72 6.24
CA PHE A 193 13.86 -2.60 6.74
C PHE A 193 13.80 -2.69 8.28
N ASN A 194 13.94 -1.55 8.93
CA ASN A 194 14.10 -1.42 10.39
C ASN A 194 12.81 -1.07 11.15
N GLY A 195 11.66 -1.02 10.44
CA GLY A 195 10.36 -0.67 11.01
C GLY A 195 10.04 0.82 10.99
N ASP A 196 10.95 1.68 10.49
CA ASP A 196 10.72 3.09 10.19
C ASP A 196 10.29 3.30 8.74
N LEU A 197 9.81 4.48 8.41
CA LEU A 197 9.49 4.87 7.03
C LEU A 197 10.75 5.26 6.25
N ARG A 198 10.67 5.12 4.93
CA ARG A 198 11.64 5.71 4.01
C ARG A 198 11.63 7.22 4.15
N ARG A 199 12.78 7.79 4.46
CA ARG A 199 12.94 9.24 4.64
C ARG A 199 13.58 9.86 3.42
N HIS A 200 13.07 11.02 3.05
CA HIS A 200 13.62 11.83 1.96
C HIS A 200 14.20 13.12 2.56
N PRO A 201 15.27 13.69 1.98
CA PRO A 201 15.80 14.98 2.41
C PRO A 201 14.73 16.08 2.24
N GLY A 202 14.53 16.90 3.26
CA GLY A 202 13.61 18.04 3.23
C GLY A 202 12.58 18.05 4.35
N ARG A 203 11.62 18.98 4.28
CA ARG A 203 10.57 19.15 5.29
C ARG A 203 9.51 18.06 5.30
N CYS A 204 9.28 17.44 4.13
CA CYS A 204 8.32 16.36 3.98
C CYS A 204 9.06 15.02 3.88
N TYR A 205 9.14 14.32 4.99
CA TYR A 205 9.91 13.08 5.08
C TYR A 205 9.28 11.91 4.31
N ALA A 206 7.97 11.95 4.03
CA ALA A 206 7.26 10.84 3.39
C ALA A 206 7.13 10.98 1.87
N HIS A 207 7.10 12.21 1.35
CA HIS A 207 6.94 12.49 -0.08
C HIS A 207 7.96 13.54 -0.54
N THR A 208 8.38 13.46 -1.81
CA THR A 208 9.10 14.53 -2.47
C THR A 208 8.17 15.72 -2.73
N HIS A 209 8.70 16.86 -3.16
CA HIS A 209 7.95 18.12 -3.33
C HIS A 209 6.70 18.05 -4.22
N SER A 210 6.52 16.99 -5.01
CA SER A 210 5.38 16.80 -5.90
C SER A 210 4.76 15.40 -5.75
N GLN A 211 3.50 15.37 -5.32
CA GLN A 211 2.68 14.15 -5.30
C GLN A 211 2.63 13.50 -6.69
N GLN A 212 2.47 14.31 -7.74
CA GLN A 212 2.41 13.82 -9.12
C GLN A 212 3.69 13.11 -9.57
N GLU A 213 4.86 13.63 -9.24
CA GLU A 213 6.14 13.00 -9.56
C GLU A 213 6.32 11.68 -8.81
N TYR A 214 5.87 11.63 -7.56
CA TYR A 214 5.91 10.43 -6.76
C TYR A 214 5.02 9.34 -7.37
N ASP A 215 3.76 9.67 -7.70
CA ASP A 215 2.82 8.76 -8.32
C ASP A 215 3.29 8.29 -9.71
N ALA A 216 3.87 9.19 -10.51
CA ALA A 216 4.47 8.84 -11.79
C ALA A 216 5.61 7.83 -11.63
N ARG A 217 6.44 7.98 -10.58
CA ARG A 217 7.50 7.03 -10.25
C ARG A 217 6.93 5.66 -9.86
N MET A 218 5.87 5.64 -9.07
CA MET A 218 5.19 4.39 -8.68
C MET A 218 4.53 3.71 -9.89
N ALA A 219 3.97 4.47 -10.83
CA ALA A 219 3.45 3.95 -12.09
C ALA A 219 4.55 3.32 -12.97
N VAL A 220 5.75 3.91 -12.98
CA VAL A 220 6.92 3.32 -13.67
C VAL A 220 7.32 2.00 -13.00
N LEU A 221 7.34 1.93 -11.67
CA LEU A 221 7.69 0.72 -10.93
C LEU A 221 6.65 -0.39 -11.15
N ALA A 222 5.36 -0.06 -11.10
CA ALA A 222 4.26 -0.96 -11.44
C ALA A 222 4.37 -1.50 -12.87
N SER A 223 4.68 -0.63 -13.84
CA SER A 223 4.90 -1.01 -15.23
C SER A 223 6.15 -1.89 -15.40
N LYS A 224 7.22 -1.63 -14.64
CA LYS A 224 8.41 -2.47 -14.60
C LYS A 224 8.08 -3.89 -14.16
N TRP A 225 7.31 -4.02 -13.06
CA TRP A 225 6.85 -5.32 -12.59
C TRP A 225 6.01 -6.06 -13.63
N LEU A 226 5.04 -5.41 -14.26
CA LEU A 226 4.22 -6.04 -15.32
C LEU A 226 5.08 -6.50 -16.52
N ARG A 227 6.13 -5.77 -16.89
CA ARG A 227 7.09 -6.17 -17.94
C ARG A 227 7.94 -7.39 -17.56
N CYS A 228 8.10 -7.68 -16.26
CA CYS A 228 8.72 -8.93 -15.81
C CYS A 228 7.80 -10.15 -16.03
N ASN A 229 6.63 -9.96 -16.64
CA ASN A 229 5.66 -11.00 -16.99
C ASN A 229 5.26 -11.87 -15.77
N PRO A 230 4.73 -11.26 -14.68
CA PRO A 230 4.27 -12.01 -13.52
C PRO A 230 3.10 -12.93 -13.93
N PRO A 231 2.94 -14.11 -13.29
CA PRO A 231 1.80 -14.97 -13.54
C PRO A 231 0.48 -14.24 -13.27
N GLU A 232 -0.45 -14.26 -14.24
CA GLU A 232 -1.70 -13.50 -14.13
C GLU A 232 -2.54 -13.92 -12.90
N CYS A 233 -2.48 -15.17 -12.51
CA CYS A 233 -3.18 -15.68 -11.32
C CYS A 233 -2.78 -14.95 -10.03
N ARG A 234 -1.60 -14.31 -9.99
CA ARG A 234 -1.14 -13.55 -8.83
C ARG A 234 -1.86 -12.21 -8.68
N TYR A 235 -2.32 -11.60 -9.78
CA TYR A 235 -2.86 -10.24 -9.76
C TYR A 235 -4.21 -10.07 -10.48
N GLN A 236 -4.74 -11.09 -11.13
CA GLN A 236 -6.00 -10.98 -11.88
C GLN A 236 -7.17 -10.46 -11.03
N PHE A 237 -7.16 -10.74 -9.70
CA PHE A 237 -8.20 -10.25 -8.79
C PHE A 237 -8.24 -8.71 -8.71
N LEU A 238 -7.14 -8.03 -8.94
CA LEU A 238 -7.06 -6.57 -9.00
C LEU A 238 -7.79 -5.97 -10.22
N LYS A 239 -8.09 -6.78 -11.26
CA LYS A 239 -8.87 -6.33 -12.42
C LYS A 239 -10.35 -6.19 -12.11
N TYR A 240 -10.83 -6.79 -11.02
CA TYR A 240 -12.23 -6.72 -10.60
C TYR A 240 -12.48 -5.55 -9.67
N ARG A 241 -13.73 -5.02 -9.71
CA ARG A 241 -14.26 -4.16 -8.66
C ARG A 241 -14.72 -5.00 -7.47
N PHE A 242 -14.94 -4.35 -6.34
CA PHE A 242 -15.34 -5.07 -5.12
C PHE A 242 -16.59 -5.91 -5.30
N GLN A 243 -17.63 -5.34 -5.91
CA GLN A 243 -18.89 -6.04 -6.15
C GLN A 243 -18.74 -7.22 -7.12
N GLU A 244 -17.90 -7.09 -8.15
CA GLU A 244 -17.60 -8.17 -9.09
C GLU A 244 -16.87 -9.31 -8.41
N LEU A 245 -15.89 -9.00 -7.56
CA LEU A 245 -15.16 -9.98 -6.76
C LEU A 245 -16.12 -10.70 -5.80
N GLN A 246 -17.00 -9.95 -5.12
CA GLN A 246 -18.01 -10.51 -4.22
C GLN A 246 -19.01 -11.40 -4.97
N SER A 247 -19.46 -11.00 -6.17
CA SER A 247 -20.38 -11.82 -6.98
C SER A 247 -19.75 -13.13 -7.43
N ARG A 248 -18.43 -13.14 -7.69
CA ARG A 248 -17.70 -14.35 -8.13
C ARG A 248 -17.45 -15.34 -6.99
N TYR A 249 -17.14 -14.85 -5.82
CA TYR A 249 -16.63 -15.67 -4.71
C TYR A 249 -17.55 -15.65 -3.47
N GLY A 250 -18.64 -14.91 -3.51
CA GLY A 250 -19.60 -14.77 -2.43
C GLY A 250 -19.08 -13.90 -1.30
N ARG A 251 -18.16 -14.43 -0.49
CA ARG A 251 -17.59 -13.73 0.67
C ARG A 251 -16.16 -13.29 0.41
N ILE A 252 -15.83 -12.06 0.78
CA ILE A 252 -14.45 -11.56 0.85
C ILE A 252 -14.03 -11.55 2.31
N TYR A 253 -12.91 -12.19 2.62
CA TYR A 253 -12.36 -12.26 3.98
C TYR A 253 -10.83 -12.12 3.95
N GLY A 254 -10.21 -12.10 5.11
CA GLY A 254 -8.75 -12.03 5.26
C GLY A 254 -8.36 -11.65 6.68
N LEU A 255 -7.09 -11.30 6.86
CA LEU A 255 -6.55 -10.88 8.12
C LEU A 255 -7.07 -9.47 8.49
N HIS A 256 -7.49 -9.33 9.72
CA HIS A 256 -7.79 -8.03 10.33
C HIS A 256 -6.84 -7.81 11.51
N VAL A 257 -6.18 -6.66 11.51
CA VAL A 257 -5.30 -6.24 12.59
C VAL A 257 -5.84 -4.94 13.17
N THR A 258 -6.00 -4.89 14.48
CA THR A 258 -6.37 -3.66 15.16
C THR A 258 -5.22 -2.66 15.06
N HIS A 259 -5.54 -1.40 14.84
CA HIS A 259 -4.53 -0.34 14.77
C HIS A 259 -3.70 -0.31 16.06
N PRO A 260 -2.35 -0.37 15.99
CA PRO A 260 -1.49 -0.41 17.17
C PRO A 260 -1.60 0.90 17.96
N LYS A 261 -1.56 0.80 19.28
CA LYS A 261 -1.60 1.96 20.18
C LYS A 261 -0.20 2.44 20.51
N LEU A 262 -0.08 3.75 20.79
CA LEU A 262 1.09 4.29 21.47
C LEU A 262 0.95 4.01 22.97
N ILE A 263 2.00 3.44 23.56
CA ILE A 263 2.08 3.12 24.98
C ILE A 263 3.14 4.01 25.60
N PRO A 264 2.82 4.77 26.66
CA PRO A 264 3.81 5.56 27.37
C PRO A 264 4.87 4.65 28.00
N VAL A 265 6.11 5.12 27.99
CA VAL A 265 7.25 4.48 28.65
C VAL A 265 7.70 5.45 29.72
N ASP A 266 7.58 5.07 30.95
CA ASP A 266 7.99 5.86 32.11
C ASP A 266 9.51 5.87 32.26
#